data_84239d7e027238b4327f4cd12e8c585b
#
_entry.id   84239d7e027238b4327f4cd12e8c585b
#
_cell.length_a   1.000
_cell.length_b   1.000
_cell.length_c   1.000
_cell.angle_alpha   90.00
_cell.angle_beta   90.00
_cell.angle_gamma   90.00
#
_symmetry.space_group_name_H-M   'P 1'
#
loop_
_entity.id
_entity.type
_entity.pdbx_description
1 polymer ?
#
loop_
_entity_poly.entity_id
_entity_poly.type
_entity_poly.pdbx_seq_one_letter_code
_entity_poly.pdbx_strand_id
1 'polypeptide(L)'
;MEDLCKIRDVYRAIAEFETQFIQQYNLSLNEGMLLCALLDNPRLTSGEIAEALGLTHSNTSKLIRSVEEKKLIARIIGKVDKRQMYFSLTAEGKEQIHTIKTVSYTHLTLPTNRL
;
A
#
# COMPACT_ATOMS: atom_id res chain seq x y z
N MET A 1 -5.18 -1.96 -30.52
CA MET A 1 -4.23 -3.09 -30.39
C MET A 1 -2.90 -2.68 -29.79
N GLU A 2 -2.29 -1.60 -30.26
CA GLU A 2 -1.06 -1.10 -29.67
C GLU A 2 -1.22 -0.75 -28.18
N ASP A 3 -2.34 -0.10 -27.84
CA ASP A 3 -2.59 0.30 -26.45
C ASP A 3 -2.72 -0.92 -25.55
N LEU A 4 -3.37 -1.97 -26.03
CA LEU A 4 -3.54 -3.20 -25.27
C LEU A 4 -2.20 -3.89 -25.04
N CYS A 5 -1.33 -3.91 -26.03
CA CYS A 5 0.00 -4.50 -25.90
C CYS A 5 0.86 -3.70 -24.91
N LYS A 6 0.74 -2.38 -24.93
CA LYS A 6 1.45 -1.53 -23.97
C LYS A 6 0.96 -1.77 -22.56
N ILE A 7 -0.35 -1.92 -22.37
CA ILE A 7 -0.92 -2.25 -21.06
C ILE A 7 -0.37 -3.57 -20.57
N ARG A 8 -0.31 -4.59 -21.42
CA ARG A 8 0.27 -5.87 -21.07
C ARG A 8 1.71 -5.72 -20.60
N ASP A 9 2.50 -4.92 -21.30
CA ASP A 9 3.90 -4.71 -20.95
C ASP A 9 4.05 -4.01 -19.60
N VAL A 10 3.16 -3.04 -19.33
CA VAL A 10 3.13 -2.36 -18.03
C VAL A 10 2.77 -3.34 -16.92
N TYR A 11 1.78 -4.19 -17.13
CA TYR A 11 1.42 -5.22 -16.16
C TYR A 11 2.58 -6.14 -15.84
N ARG A 12 3.32 -6.57 -16.85
CA ARG A 12 4.48 -7.43 -16.66
C ARG A 12 5.55 -6.74 -15.84
N ALA A 13 5.82 -5.48 -16.15
CA ALA A 13 6.82 -4.70 -15.42
C ALA A 13 6.42 -4.51 -13.96
N ILE A 14 5.14 -4.24 -13.71
CA ILE A 14 4.62 -4.11 -12.35
C ILE A 14 4.73 -5.43 -11.60
N ALA A 15 4.42 -6.56 -12.25
CA ALA A 15 4.53 -7.87 -11.63
C ALA A 15 5.97 -8.19 -11.26
N GLU A 16 6.92 -7.86 -12.11
CA GLU A 16 8.34 -8.04 -11.83
C GLU A 16 8.80 -7.16 -10.66
N PHE A 17 8.34 -5.92 -10.64
CA PHE A 17 8.62 -5.01 -9.54
C PHE A 17 8.06 -5.56 -8.23
N GLU A 18 6.83 -6.07 -8.25
CA GLU A 18 6.21 -6.64 -7.06
C GLU A 18 6.99 -7.84 -6.53
N THR A 19 7.48 -8.69 -7.43
CA THR A 19 8.29 -9.84 -7.01
C THR A 19 9.51 -9.38 -6.22
N GLN A 20 10.23 -8.37 -6.73
CA GLN A 20 11.38 -7.81 -6.04
C GLN A 20 10.99 -7.15 -4.72
N PHE A 21 9.87 -6.44 -4.72
CA PHE A 21 9.37 -5.75 -3.54
C PHE A 21 9.04 -6.73 -2.42
N ILE A 22 8.36 -7.82 -2.76
CA ILE A 22 8.03 -8.87 -1.79
C ILE A 22 9.30 -9.50 -1.21
N GLN A 23 10.28 -9.79 -2.06
CA GLN A 23 11.52 -10.38 -1.60
C GLN A 23 12.29 -9.46 -0.66
N GLN A 24 12.27 -8.17 -0.93
CA GLN A 24 13.05 -7.21 -0.16
C GLN A 24 12.36 -6.78 1.13
N TYR A 25 11.06 -6.57 1.09
CA TYR A 25 10.32 -5.98 2.21
C TYR A 25 9.30 -6.90 2.86
N ASN A 26 9.06 -8.07 2.28
CA ASN A 26 8.01 -9.00 2.74
C ASN A 26 6.62 -8.36 2.76
N LEU A 27 6.36 -7.51 1.78
CA LEU A 27 5.09 -6.81 1.60
C LEU A 27 4.67 -6.90 0.15
N SER A 28 3.37 -7.06 -0.10
CA SER A 28 2.84 -6.90 -1.44
C SER A 28 2.82 -5.42 -1.81
N LEU A 29 2.62 -5.11 -3.09
CA LEU A 29 2.49 -3.72 -3.51
C LEU A 29 1.30 -3.04 -2.86
N ASN A 30 0.16 -3.75 -2.75
CA ASN A 30 -1.01 -3.18 -2.10
C ASN A 30 -0.73 -2.87 -0.64
N GLU A 31 0.00 -3.73 0.05
CA GLU A 31 0.39 -3.48 1.44
C GLU A 31 1.28 -2.26 1.55
N GLY A 32 2.25 -2.13 0.66
CA GLY A 32 3.12 -0.95 0.62
C GLY A 32 2.35 0.32 0.30
N MET A 33 1.41 0.26 -0.65
CA MET A 33 0.59 1.40 -1.01
C MET A 33 -0.33 1.83 0.14
N LEU A 34 -0.82 0.88 0.93
CA LEU A 34 -1.61 1.20 2.11
C LEU A 34 -0.77 1.99 3.12
N LEU A 35 0.45 1.55 3.38
CA LEU A 35 1.34 2.27 4.27
C LEU A 35 1.63 3.68 3.75
N CYS A 36 1.82 3.80 2.46
CA CYS A 36 2.05 5.09 1.81
C CYS A 36 0.84 6.02 1.98
N ALA A 37 -0.36 5.50 1.78
CA ALA A 37 -1.59 6.28 1.93
C ALA A 37 -1.75 6.77 3.38
N LEU A 38 -1.40 5.93 4.35
CA LEU A 38 -1.50 6.31 5.76
C LEU A 38 -0.37 7.25 6.20
N LEU A 39 0.72 7.29 5.46
CA LEU A 39 1.76 8.29 5.70
C LEU A 39 1.27 9.68 5.27
N ASP A 40 0.57 9.75 4.13
CA ASP A 40 0.02 11.01 3.63
C ASP A 40 -1.20 11.47 4.45
N ASN A 41 -2.01 10.52 4.91
CA ASN A 41 -3.21 10.79 5.69
C ASN A 41 -3.17 9.94 6.96
N PRO A 42 -2.85 10.54 8.12
CA PRO A 42 -2.61 9.78 9.35
C PRO A 42 -3.78 8.93 9.83
N ARG A 43 -4.98 9.22 9.37
CA ARG A 43 -6.19 8.50 9.74
C ARG A 43 -7.07 8.27 8.53
N LEU A 44 -7.36 7.02 8.22
CA LEU A 44 -8.27 6.67 7.14
C LEU A 44 -9.23 5.60 7.61
N THR A 45 -10.48 5.70 7.18
CA THR A 45 -11.46 4.62 7.34
C THR A 45 -11.21 3.56 6.29
N SER A 46 -11.81 2.37 6.46
CA SER A 46 -11.67 1.31 5.46
C SER A 46 -12.23 1.74 4.10
N GLY A 47 -13.33 2.51 4.10
CA GLY A 47 -13.89 3.04 2.86
C GLY A 47 -12.96 4.00 2.15
N GLU A 48 -12.30 4.87 2.92
CA GLU A 48 -11.33 5.80 2.36
C GLU A 48 -10.10 5.07 1.80
N ILE A 49 -9.66 4.01 2.47
CA ILE A 49 -8.57 3.18 1.98
C ILE A 49 -8.97 2.49 0.67
N ALA A 50 -10.18 1.93 0.62
CA ALA A 50 -10.69 1.28 -0.59
C ALA A 50 -10.68 2.25 -1.77
N GLU A 51 -11.15 3.47 -1.54
CA GLU A 51 -11.18 4.50 -2.57
C GLU A 51 -9.77 4.92 -3.00
N ALA A 52 -8.89 5.13 -2.05
CA ALA A 52 -7.52 5.55 -2.33
C ALA A 52 -6.76 4.53 -3.16
N LEU A 53 -6.99 3.24 -2.91
CA LEU A 53 -6.27 2.17 -3.59
C LEU A 53 -7.04 1.58 -4.77
N GLY A 54 -8.29 1.99 -4.97
CA GLY A 54 -9.12 1.46 -6.04
C GLY A 54 -9.49 -0.01 -5.85
N LEU A 55 -9.72 -0.41 -4.61
CA LEU A 55 -10.05 -1.80 -4.27
C LEU A 55 -11.50 -1.96 -3.88
N THR A 56 -12.02 -3.18 -4.01
CA THR A 56 -13.33 -3.54 -3.48
C THR A 56 -13.28 -3.57 -1.95
N HIS A 57 -14.45 -3.50 -1.31
CA HIS A 57 -14.51 -3.61 0.15
C HIS A 57 -13.95 -4.94 0.65
N SER A 58 -14.24 -6.02 -0.07
CA SER A 58 -13.75 -7.34 0.30
C SER A 58 -12.24 -7.42 0.24
N ASN A 59 -11.64 -6.94 -0.84
CA ASN A 59 -10.19 -6.95 -0.99
C ASN A 59 -9.52 -6.00 0.00
N THR A 60 -10.16 -4.86 0.28
CA THR A 60 -9.66 -3.90 1.26
C THR A 60 -9.62 -4.52 2.66
N SER A 61 -10.68 -5.23 3.05
CA SER A 61 -10.74 -5.88 4.36
C SER A 61 -9.64 -6.93 4.52
N LYS A 62 -9.39 -7.70 3.47
CA LYS A 62 -8.31 -8.69 3.48
C LYS A 62 -6.95 -8.01 3.60
N LEU A 63 -6.75 -6.93 2.86
CA LEU A 63 -5.52 -6.17 2.89
C LEU A 63 -5.25 -5.58 4.27
N ILE A 64 -6.25 -4.94 4.86
CA ILE A 64 -6.14 -4.35 6.18
C ILE A 64 -5.76 -5.42 7.21
N ARG A 65 -6.43 -6.57 7.17
CA ARG A 65 -6.15 -7.67 8.09
C ARG A 65 -4.71 -8.15 7.94
N SER A 66 -4.24 -8.28 6.70
CA SER A 66 -2.88 -8.72 6.43
C SER A 66 -1.85 -7.76 7.04
N VAL A 67 -2.05 -6.46 6.87
CA VAL A 67 -1.12 -5.44 7.38
C VAL A 67 -1.22 -5.31 8.90
N GLU A 68 -2.42 -5.48 9.46
CA GLU A 68 -2.60 -5.52 10.91
C GLU A 68 -1.84 -6.69 11.54
N GLU A 69 -1.89 -7.85 10.89
CA GLU A 69 -1.17 -9.03 11.37
C GLU A 69 0.33 -8.81 11.41
N LYS A 70 0.83 -7.99 10.50
CA LYS A 70 2.25 -7.60 10.47
C LYS A 70 2.57 -6.49 11.46
N LYS A 71 1.56 -6.00 12.19
CA LYS A 71 1.69 -4.95 13.21
C LYS A 71 2.19 -3.61 12.67
N LEU A 72 1.88 -3.34 11.42
CA LEU A 72 2.30 -2.10 10.76
C LEU A 72 1.23 -1.02 10.84
N ILE A 73 -0.02 -1.40 11.07
CA ILE A 73 -1.13 -0.46 11.28
C ILE A 73 -1.93 -0.87 12.51
N ALA A 74 -2.65 0.09 13.07
CA ALA A 74 -3.50 -0.13 14.23
C ALA A 74 -4.85 0.53 14.02
N ARG A 75 -5.86 0.00 14.70
CA ARG A 75 -7.22 0.55 14.68
C ARG A 75 -7.35 1.62 15.72
N ILE A 76 -8.03 2.70 15.35
CA ILE A 76 -8.36 3.80 16.26
C ILE A 76 -9.85 4.01 16.20
N ILE A 77 -10.50 3.99 17.37
CA ILE A 77 -11.92 4.24 17.47
C ILE A 77 -12.15 5.74 17.50
N GLY A 78 -13.12 6.22 16.71
CA GLY A 78 -13.45 7.63 16.67
C GLY A 78 -13.92 8.16 18.03
N LYS A 79 -13.43 9.34 18.42
CA LYS A 79 -13.78 9.95 19.70
C LYS A 79 -15.20 10.51 19.73
N VAL A 80 -15.63 11.05 18.60
CA VAL A 80 -16.95 11.68 18.47
C VAL A 80 -18.01 10.66 18.12
N ASP A 81 -17.69 9.75 17.22
CA ASP A 81 -18.59 8.66 16.83
C ASP A 81 -17.87 7.33 17.02
N LYS A 82 -18.28 6.59 18.05
CA LYS A 82 -17.67 5.30 18.39
C LYS A 82 -17.89 4.23 17.32
N ARG A 83 -18.80 4.49 16.36
CA ARG A 83 -19.03 3.57 15.24
C ARG A 83 -17.99 3.73 14.14
N GLN A 84 -17.32 4.88 14.12
CA GLN A 84 -16.27 5.11 13.14
C GLN A 84 -14.97 4.49 13.60
N MET A 85 -14.37 3.73 12.71
CA MET A 85 -13.08 3.11 12.96
C MET A 85 -12.07 3.62 11.93
N TYR A 86 -10.97 4.09 12.45
CA TYR A 86 -9.87 4.59 11.62
C TYR A 86 -8.67 3.68 11.74
N PHE A 87 -7.82 3.76 10.74
CA PHE A 87 -6.55 3.03 10.73
C PHE A 87 -5.42 4.03 10.67
N SER A 88 -4.34 3.75 11.34
CA SER A 88 -3.15 4.59 11.31
C SER A 88 -1.89 3.73 11.38
N LEU A 89 -0.77 4.31 11.00
CA LEU A 89 0.51 3.63 11.07
C LEU A 89 0.94 3.46 12.53
N THR A 90 1.49 2.29 12.83
CA THR A 90 2.23 2.09 14.08
C THR A 90 3.62 2.70 13.91
N ALA A 91 4.40 2.75 15.00
CA ALA A 91 5.79 3.18 14.92
C ALA A 91 6.58 2.29 13.95
N GLU A 92 6.32 0.98 13.99
CA GLU A 92 6.95 0.02 13.08
C GLU A 92 6.53 0.28 11.63
N GLY A 93 5.24 0.61 11.40
CA GLY A 93 4.75 0.93 10.07
C GLY A 93 5.39 2.18 9.50
N LYS A 94 5.57 3.20 10.32
CA LYS A 94 6.24 4.44 9.90
C LYS A 94 7.69 4.16 9.52
N GLU A 95 8.38 3.41 10.33
CA GLU A 95 9.77 3.04 10.06
C GLU A 95 9.89 2.26 8.77
N GLN A 96 9.00 1.30 8.58
CA GLN A 96 8.99 0.46 7.38
C GLN A 96 8.80 1.29 6.12
N ILE A 97 7.81 2.19 6.11
CA ILE A 97 7.54 2.98 4.90
C ILE A 97 8.65 3.98 4.63
N HIS A 98 9.28 4.54 5.67
CA HIS A 98 10.43 5.42 5.46
C HIS A 98 11.60 4.66 4.85
N THR A 99 11.87 3.45 5.30
CA THR A 99 12.90 2.59 4.74
C THR A 99 12.62 2.31 3.26
N ILE A 100 11.38 1.96 2.93
CA ILE A 100 10.97 1.68 1.56
C ILE A 100 11.19 2.89 0.67
N LYS A 101 10.75 4.06 1.10
CA LYS A 101 10.90 5.28 0.30
C LYS A 101 12.36 5.63 0.04
N THR A 102 13.21 5.45 1.03
CA THR A 102 14.63 5.76 0.91
C THR A 102 15.33 4.80 -0.04
N VAL A 103 15.07 3.50 0.11
CA VAL A 103 15.78 2.46 -0.64
C VAL A 103 15.24 2.28 -2.05
N SER A 104 13.93 2.52 -2.27
CA SER A 104 13.30 2.35 -3.58
C SER A 104 13.96 3.17 -4.68
N TYR A 105 14.43 4.35 -4.34
CA TYR A 105 15.08 5.22 -5.33
C TYR A 105 16.41 4.67 -5.82
N THR A 106 17.06 3.84 -5.03
CA THR A 106 18.38 3.33 -5.36
C THR A 106 18.37 1.93 -5.93
N HIS A 107 17.38 1.11 -5.61
CA HIS A 107 17.38 -0.30 -5.95
C HIS A 107 16.27 -0.76 -6.88
N LEU A 108 15.16 -0.06 -6.93
CA LEU A 108 14.02 -0.45 -7.74
C LEU A 108 13.70 0.62 -8.78
N THR A 109 13.54 0.19 -10.02
CA THR A 109 13.22 1.10 -11.12
C THR A 109 11.81 0.81 -11.61
N LEU A 110 10.93 1.81 -11.54
CA LEU A 110 9.61 1.72 -12.10
C LEU A 110 9.64 2.05 -13.58
N PRO A 111 8.81 1.39 -14.42
CA PRO A 111 8.75 1.68 -15.85
C PRO A 111 8.44 3.15 -16.13
N THR A 112 7.62 3.77 -15.29
CA THR A 112 7.22 5.16 -15.44
C THR A 112 8.37 6.14 -15.26
N ASN A 113 9.42 5.75 -14.58
CA ASN A 113 10.58 6.61 -14.38
C ASN A 113 11.44 6.79 -15.64
N ARG A 114 11.14 6.02 -16.68
CA ARG A 114 11.86 6.10 -17.94
C ARG A 114 11.14 6.93 -18.99
N LEU A 115 9.99 7.41 -18.64
CA LEU A 115 9.23 8.29 -19.51
C LEU A 115 9.60 9.74 -19.27
#